data_1148c127ec570d687c598a42a82ed315
#
_entry.id   1148c127ec570d687c598a42a82ed315
#
_cell.length_a   1.000
_cell.length_b   1.000
_cell.length_c   1.000
_cell.angle_alpha   90.00
_cell.angle_beta   90.00
_cell.angle_gamma   90.00
#
_symmetry.space_group_name_H-M   'P 1'
#
loop_
_entity.id
_entity.type
_entity.pdbx_description
1 polymer ?
#
loop_
_entity_poly.entity_id
_entity_poly.type
_entity_poly.pdbx_seq_one_letter_code
_entity_poly.pdbx_strand_id
1 'polypeptide(L)'
;LSIGEEAEKGNAAVKEAHQALLGAGLHFIGNVEGRDIPMGACDRGPIDVVVCDGFTGNVLLKFYESVAPMMYGLLKQVGVTKEQFGMAMQSLDYAKYGGAPLLGVKGVSIICHGKSSPEAIKNGILAGLRAFESEMSRHVGEQLGA
;
A
#
# COMPACT_ATOMS: atom_id res chain seq x y z
N LEU A 1 -2.41 -2.01 -10.91
CA LEU A 1 -2.46 -3.43 -10.55
C LEU A 1 -3.30 -4.19 -11.57
N SER A 2 -2.79 -5.29 -12.11
CA SER A 2 -3.46 -6.11 -13.12
C SER A 2 -3.19 -7.60 -12.86
N ILE A 3 -3.74 -8.45 -13.73
CA ILE A 3 -3.54 -9.91 -13.75
C ILE A 3 -2.46 -10.34 -14.76
N GLY A 4 -1.77 -9.39 -15.36
CA GLY A 4 -0.71 -9.58 -16.34
C GLY A 4 -0.05 -8.24 -16.65
N GLU A 5 1.16 -8.30 -17.17
CA GLU A 5 2.00 -7.11 -17.44
C GLU A 5 1.60 -6.37 -18.72
N GLU A 6 0.92 -7.05 -19.65
CA GLU A 6 0.54 -6.50 -20.95
C GLU A 6 -0.56 -5.44 -20.80
N ALA A 7 -0.54 -4.42 -21.64
CA ALA A 7 -1.47 -3.28 -21.60
C ALA A 7 -2.95 -3.68 -21.74
N GLU A 8 -3.23 -4.77 -22.44
CA GLU A 8 -4.58 -5.28 -22.68
C GLU A 8 -5.10 -6.18 -21.54
N LYS A 9 -4.28 -6.53 -20.55
CA LYS A 9 -4.71 -7.35 -19.41
C LYS A 9 -5.50 -6.55 -18.39
N GLY A 10 -6.36 -7.26 -17.69
CA GLY A 10 -7.23 -6.70 -16.66
C GLY A 10 -8.64 -6.38 -17.17
N ASN A 11 -9.46 -5.87 -16.26
CA ASN A 11 -10.83 -5.43 -16.57
C ASN A 11 -10.84 -4.06 -17.28
N ALA A 12 -12.03 -3.57 -17.62
CA ALA A 12 -12.18 -2.30 -18.33
C ALA A 12 -11.54 -1.12 -17.59
N ALA A 13 -11.75 -1.02 -16.28
CA ALA A 13 -11.19 0.06 -15.46
C ALA A 13 -9.65 0.04 -15.44
N VAL A 14 -9.03 -1.15 -15.36
CA VAL A 14 -7.57 -1.29 -15.43
C VAL A 14 -7.02 -0.83 -16.77
N LYS A 15 -7.66 -1.18 -17.87
CA LYS A 15 -7.25 -0.76 -19.22
C LYS A 15 -7.38 0.75 -19.42
N GLU A 16 -8.48 1.34 -18.95
CA GLU A 16 -8.71 2.78 -18.99
C GLU A 16 -7.67 3.52 -18.14
N ALA A 17 -7.43 3.06 -16.90
CA ALA A 17 -6.40 3.61 -16.02
C ALA A 17 -4.99 3.51 -16.63
N HIS A 18 -4.66 2.40 -17.29
CA HIS A 18 -3.39 2.24 -17.98
C HIS A 18 -3.19 3.32 -19.06
N GLN A 19 -4.19 3.56 -19.90
CA GLN A 19 -4.13 4.59 -20.94
C GLN A 19 -4.03 6.00 -20.34
N ALA A 20 -4.80 6.28 -19.29
CA ALA A 20 -4.75 7.57 -18.60
C ALA A 20 -3.38 7.84 -17.99
N LEU A 21 -2.77 6.84 -17.33
CA LEU A 21 -1.46 6.96 -16.70
C LEU A 21 -0.32 7.12 -17.72
N LEU A 22 -0.42 6.48 -18.89
CA LEU A 22 0.54 6.70 -19.98
C LEU A 22 0.57 8.16 -20.44
N GLY A 23 -0.60 8.82 -20.48
CA GLY A 23 -0.75 10.22 -20.89
C GLY A 23 -0.48 11.25 -19.79
N ALA A 24 -0.31 10.85 -18.53
CA ALA A 24 -0.28 11.75 -17.38
C ALA A 24 1.07 12.43 -17.11
N GLY A 25 2.11 12.12 -17.87
CA GLY A 25 3.47 12.66 -17.66
C GLY A 25 4.17 12.15 -16.39
N LEU A 26 3.64 11.09 -15.78
CA LEU A 26 4.21 10.43 -14.60
C LEU A 26 5.24 9.37 -15.03
N HIS A 27 6.13 8.98 -14.10
CA HIS A 27 7.00 7.82 -14.28
C HIS A 27 6.17 6.53 -14.11
N PHE A 28 5.32 6.26 -15.10
CA PHE A 28 4.47 5.07 -15.13
C PHE A 28 5.21 3.90 -15.77
N ILE A 29 5.47 2.85 -14.99
CA ILE A 29 6.21 1.66 -15.43
C ILE A 29 5.30 0.58 -16.06
N GLY A 30 4.00 0.83 -16.20
CA GLY A 30 3.04 -0.12 -16.76
C GLY A 30 2.29 -0.95 -15.71
N ASN A 31 1.63 -2.01 -16.18
CA ASN A 31 0.92 -2.93 -15.31
C ASN A 31 1.88 -3.73 -14.43
N VAL A 32 1.48 -3.94 -13.17
CA VAL A 32 2.17 -4.81 -12.22
C VAL A 32 1.20 -5.86 -11.69
N GLU A 33 1.72 -7.03 -11.31
CA GLU A 33 0.94 -8.13 -10.77
C GLU A 33 0.99 -8.16 -9.24
N GLY A 34 0.07 -8.89 -8.62
CA GLY A 34 0.04 -9.05 -7.16
C GLY A 34 1.32 -9.64 -6.57
N ARG A 35 2.07 -10.45 -7.34
CA ARG A 35 3.35 -11.02 -6.93
C ARG A 35 4.49 -9.99 -6.82
N ASP A 36 4.40 -8.89 -7.54
CA ASP A 36 5.43 -7.85 -7.58
C ASP A 36 5.36 -6.92 -6.36
N ILE A 37 4.17 -6.82 -5.75
CA ILE A 37 3.93 -5.92 -4.60
C ILE A 37 4.81 -6.24 -3.40
N PRO A 38 4.91 -7.51 -2.93
CA PRO A 38 5.80 -7.86 -1.82
C PRO A 38 7.28 -7.62 -2.11
N MET A 39 7.66 -7.69 -3.39
CA MET A 39 9.04 -7.48 -3.81
C MET A 39 9.39 -6.00 -3.93
N GLY A 40 8.39 -5.12 -4.06
CA GLY A 40 8.61 -3.69 -4.33
C GLY A 40 9.32 -3.43 -5.66
N ALA A 41 9.31 -4.39 -6.57
CA ALA A 41 9.96 -4.33 -7.86
C ALA A 41 9.36 -5.32 -8.85
N CYS A 42 9.52 -5.05 -10.15
CA CYS A 42 9.28 -5.96 -11.25
C CYS A 42 10.46 -5.87 -12.24
N ASP A 43 10.41 -6.60 -13.36
CA ASP A 43 11.49 -6.61 -14.37
C ASP A 43 11.75 -5.23 -14.98
N ARG A 44 10.80 -4.29 -14.88
CA ARG A 44 10.92 -2.92 -15.37
C ARG A 44 11.51 -1.92 -14.35
N GLY A 45 11.75 -2.36 -13.12
CA GLY A 45 12.34 -1.54 -12.07
C GLY A 45 11.59 -1.53 -10.73
N PRO A 46 11.97 -0.63 -9.81
CA PRO A 46 11.32 -0.49 -8.51
C PRO A 46 9.88 0.01 -8.63
N ILE A 47 9.05 -0.38 -7.66
CA ILE A 47 7.65 0.00 -7.55
C ILE A 47 7.46 0.83 -6.29
N ASP A 48 7.26 2.13 -6.43
CA ASP A 48 7.03 3.04 -5.30
C ASP A 48 5.54 3.18 -4.96
N VAL A 49 4.67 3.13 -5.99
CA VAL A 49 3.22 3.31 -5.85
C VAL A 49 2.48 2.32 -6.74
N VAL A 50 1.49 1.64 -6.18
CA VAL A 50 0.56 0.77 -6.92
C VAL A 50 -0.83 1.37 -6.90
N VAL A 51 -1.37 1.67 -8.09
CA VAL A 51 -2.75 2.15 -8.25
C VAL A 51 -3.67 0.97 -8.51
N CYS A 52 -4.78 0.89 -7.79
CA CYS A 52 -5.85 -0.09 -8.00
C CYS A 52 -7.20 0.45 -7.54
N ASP A 53 -8.28 -0.23 -7.95
CA ASP A 53 -9.60 0.06 -7.40
C ASP A 53 -9.72 -0.39 -5.94
N GLY A 54 -10.67 0.22 -5.20
CA GLY A 54 -10.82 0.00 -3.76
C GLY A 54 -11.23 -1.42 -3.39
N PHE A 55 -11.95 -2.15 -4.25
CA PHE A 55 -12.32 -3.54 -4.01
C PHE A 55 -11.10 -4.44 -4.11
N THR A 56 -10.36 -4.36 -5.22
CA THR A 56 -9.12 -5.13 -5.45
C THR A 56 -8.09 -4.83 -4.36
N GLY A 57 -7.87 -3.55 -4.03
CA GLY A 57 -6.95 -3.14 -2.98
C GLY A 57 -7.34 -3.68 -1.61
N ASN A 58 -8.63 -3.65 -1.25
CA ASN A 58 -9.09 -4.16 0.03
C ASN A 58 -8.99 -5.69 0.13
N VAL A 59 -9.29 -6.42 -0.95
CA VAL A 59 -9.10 -7.88 -0.99
C VAL A 59 -7.62 -8.23 -0.78
N LEU A 60 -6.72 -7.53 -1.48
CA LEU A 60 -5.28 -7.73 -1.36
C LEU A 60 -4.78 -7.42 0.05
N LEU A 61 -5.20 -6.29 0.65
CA LEU A 61 -4.85 -5.94 2.03
C LEU A 61 -5.32 -6.99 3.03
N LYS A 62 -6.57 -7.48 2.91
CA LYS A 62 -7.11 -8.53 3.80
C LYS A 62 -6.36 -9.85 3.65
N PHE A 63 -6.00 -10.22 2.43
CA PHE A 63 -5.16 -11.38 2.19
C PHE A 63 -3.78 -11.20 2.85
N TYR A 64 -3.15 -10.05 2.66
CA TYR A 64 -1.84 -9.74 3.25
C TYR A 64 -1.87 -9.76 4.78
N GLU A 65 -2.91 -9.20 5.40
CA GLU A 65 -3.13 -9.26 6.84
C GLU A 65 -3.21 -10.71 7.37
N SER A 66 -3.68 -11.65 6.55
CA SER A 66 -3.79 -13.07 6.91
C SER A 66 -2.49 -13.87 6.73
N VAL A 67 -1.57 -13.39 5.88
CA VAL A 67 -0.33 -14.11 5.56
C VAL A 67 0.58 -14.25 6.79
N ALA A 68 0.79 -13.20 7.55
CA ALA A 68 1.68 -13.24 8.72
C ALA A 68 1.19 -14.24 9.81
N PRO A 69 -0.10 -14.24 10.24
CA PRO A 69 -0.62 -15.26 11.13
C PRO A 69 -0.52 -16.69 10.58
N MET A 70 -0.78 -16.86 9.28
CA MET A 70 -0.68 -18.16 8.61
C MET A 70 0.77 -18.67 8.62
N MET A 71 1.73 -17.83 8.24
CA MET A 71 3.16 -18.17 8.27
C MET A 71 3.63 -18.51 9.68
N TYR A 72 3.22 -17.72 10.68
CA TYR A 72 3.55 -18.04 12.07
C TYR A 72 2.99 -19.40 12.49
N GLY A 73 1.74 -19.72 12.11
CA GLY A 73 1.14 -21.03 12.38
C GLY A 73 1.94 -22.20 11.82
N LEU A 74 2.49 -22.04 10.62
CA LEU A 74 3.35 -23.06 9.98
C LEU A 74 4.73 -23.14 10.66
N LEU A 75 5.39 -22.00 10.87
CA LEU A 75 6.74 -21.95 11.43
C LEU A 75 6.79 -22.35 12.90
N LYS A 76 5.72 -22.13 13.65
CA LYS A 76 5.57 -22.62 15.03
C LYS A 76 5.69 -24.16 15.11
N GLN A 77 5.24 -24.90 14.09
CA GLN A 77 5.33 -26.37 14.07
C GLN A 77 6.78 -26.89 14.01
N VAL A 78 7.70 -26.06 13.50
CA VAL A 78 9.13 -26.36 13.43
C VAL A 78 9.95 -25.63 14.51
N GLY A 79 9.28 -25.12 15.55
CA GLY A 79 9.92 -24.58 16.76
C GLY A 79 10.26 -23.08 16.72
N VAL A 80 9.82 -22.32 15.70
CA VAL A 80 10.01 -20.87 15.66
C VAL A 80 9.15 -20.19 16.74
N THR A 81 9.78 -19.40 17.61
CA THR A 81 9.07 -18.66 18.66
C THR A 81 8.36 -17.41 18.10
N LYS A 82 7.40 -16.88 18.87
CA LYS A 82 6.70 -15.65 18.49
C LYS A 82 7.65 -14.45 18.38
N GLU A 83 8.65 -14.39 19.25
CA GLU A 83 9.67 -13.34 19.28
C GLU A 83 10.55 -13.41 18.03
N GLN A 84 11.04 -14.59 17.68
CA GLN A 84 11.83 -14.81 16.46
C GLN A 84 11.05 -14.44 15.21
N PHE A 85 9.78 -14.87 15.14
CA PHE A 85 8.89 -14.52 14.04
C PHE A 85 8.64 -13.00 13.97
N GLY A 86 8.36 -12.37 15.11
CA GLY A 86 8.15 -10.92 15.21
C GLY A 86 9.37 -10.13 14.72
N MET A 87 10.58 -10.55 15.08
CA MET A 87 11.82 -9.92 14.58
C MET A 87 11.94 -10.04 13.05
N ALA A 88 11.66 -11.22 12.49
CA ALA A 88 11.72 -11.43 11.04
C ALA A 88 10.67 -10.61 10.27
N MET A 89 9.50 -10.37 10.88
CA MET A 89 8.35 -9.71 10.26
C MET A 89 8.25 -8.21 10.58
N GLN A 90 9.27 -7.61 11.18
CA GLN A 90 9.23 -6.19 11.58
C GLN A 90 8.95 -5.22 10.43
N SER A 91 9.42 -5.52 9.22
CA SER A 91 9.18 -4.69 8.04
C SER A 91 7.74 -4.75 7.51
N LEU A 92 6.99 -5.80 7.85
CA LEU A 92 5.59 -6.01 7.43
C LEU A 92 4.58 -5.58 8.50
N ASP A 93 5.05 -5.03 9.62
CA ASP A 93 4.18 -4.60 10.71
C ASP A 93 3.50 -3.26 10.38
N TYR A 94 2.25 -3.33 9.93
CA TYR A 94 1.44 -2.15 9.61
C TYR A 94 1.20 -1.22 10.82
N ALA A 95 1.28 -1.73 12.04
CA ALA A 95 1.11 -0.90 13.24
C ALA A 95 2.18 0.21 13.33
N LYS A 96 3.36 -0.01 12.75
CA LYS A 96 4.44 0.99 12.67
C LYS A 96 4.10 2.18 11.79
N TYR A 97 3.30 1.98 10.76
CA TYR A 97 2.86 3.05 9.86
C TYR A 97 1.68 3.84 10.41
N GLY A 98 0.86 3.20 11.25
CA GLY A 98 -0.22 3.82 12.02
C GLY A 98 -1.52 4.00 11.26
N GLY A 99 -1.48 4.32 9.98
CA GLY A 99 -2.66 4.54 9.13
C GLY A 99 -2.29 5.09 7.76
N ALA A 100 -3.29 5.20 6.88
CA ALA A 100 -3.14 5.69 5.52
C ALA A 100 -3.76 7.10 5.38
N PRO A 101 -3.07 8.07 4.74
CA PRO A 101 -3.64 9.37 4.47
C PRO A 101 -4.75 9.28 3.42
N LEU A 102 -5.86 9.97 3.66
CA LEU A 102 -6.89 10.19 2.67
C LEU A 102 -6.46 11.32 1.74
N LEU A 103 -6.18 10.99 0.50
CA LEU A 103 -5.75 11.96 -0.52
C LEU A 103 -6.94 12.70 -1.15
N GLY A 104 -6.70 13.86 -1.75
CA GLY A 104 -7.71 14.65 -2.45
C GLY A 104 -8.65 15.46 -1.54
N VAL A 105 -8.33 15.59 -0.25
CA VAL A 105 -9.07 16.41 0.72
C VAL A 105 -8.28 17.64 1.11
N LYS A 106 -8.98 18.73 1.47
CA LYS A 106 -8.35 19.93 2.05
C LYS A 106 -8.00 19.66 3.51
N GLY A 107 -6.70 19.54 3.80
CA GLY A 107 -6.19 19.20 5.12
C GLY A 107 -5.71 17.75 5.23
N VAL A 108 -5.53 17.25 6.44
CA VAL A 108 -5.00 15.92 6.72
C VAL A 108 -6.05 15.06 7.38
N SER A 109 -6.34 13.91 6.79
CA SER A 109 -7.18 12.86 7.38
C SER A 109 -6.43 11.53 7.30
N ILE A 110 -6.28 10.83 8.41
CA ILE A 110 -5.61 9.53 8.49
C ILE A 110 -6.62 8.45 8.79
N ILE A 111 -6.71 7.47 7.93
CA ILE A 111 -7.58 6.31 8.09
C ILE A 111 -6.82 5.24 8.88
N CYS A 112 -7.30 4.92 10.08
CA CYS A 112 -6.78 3.86 10.92
C CYS A 112 -7.67 2.61 10.85
N HIS A 113 -7.12 1.46 11.24
CA HIS A 113 -7.89 0.22 11.29
C HIS A 113 -8.80 0.19 12.52
N GLY A 114 -10.02 -0.36 12.41
CA GLY A 114 -10.98 -0.44 13.54
C GLY A 114 -10.48 -1.26 14.75
N LYS A 115 -9.42 -2.10 14.55
CA LYS A 115 -8.75 -2.88 15.60
C LYS A 115 -7.35 -2.33 15.93
N SER A 116 -7.08 -1.06 15.60
CA SER A 116 -5.77 -0.45 15.88
C SER A 116 -5.42 -0.51 17.36
N SER A 117 -4.20 -0.96 17.66
CA SER A 117 -3.63 -0.90 19.01
C SER A 117 -3.36 0.55 19.44
N PRO A 118 -3.15 0.83 20.73
CA PRO A 118 -2.72 2.15 21.20
C PRO A 118 -1.46 2.65 20.48
N GLU A 119 -0.52 1.76 20.19
CA GLU A 119 0.70 2.08 19.43
C GLU A 119 0.38 2.46 17.99
N ALA A 120 -0.49 1.73 17.30
CA ALA A 120 -0.92 2.05 15.96
C ALA A 120 -1.65 3.40 15.90
N ILE A 121 -2.49 3.72 16.88
CA ILE A 121 -3.14 5.05 16.99
C ILE A 121 -2.11 6.15 17.21
N LYS A 122 -1.14 5.96 18.10
CA LYS A 122 -0.02 6.90 18.30
C LYS A 122 0.71 7.16 16.97
N ASN A 123 1.05 6.10 16.24
CA ASN A 123 1.75 6.20 14.96
C ASN A 123 0.87 6.87 13.88
N GLY A 124 -0.45 6.64 13.91
CA GLY A 124 -1.41 7.35 13.07
C GLY A 124 -1.43 8.87 13.32
N ILE A 125 -1.39 9.28 14.58
CA ILE A 125 -1.28 10.72 14.94
C ILE A 125 0.04 11.30 14.42
N LEU A 126 1.15 10.58 14.60
CA LEU A 126 2.46 11.00 14.08
C LEU A 126 2.50 11.03 12.54
N ALA A 127 1.81 10.11 11.87
CA ALA A 127 1.64 10.15 10.41
C ALA A 127 0.87 11.40 9.97
N GLY A 128 -0.18 11.76 10.70
CA GLY A 128 -0.94 13.00 10.46
C GLY A 128 -0.08 14.24 10.65
N LEU A 129 0.74 14.28 11.70
CA LEU A 129 1.67 15.40 11.93
C LEU A 129 2.66 15.54 10.78
N ARG A 130 3.30 14.44 10.35
CA ARG A 130 4.22 14.46 9.19
C ARG A 130 3.55 14.93 7.91
N ALA A 131 2.31 14.48 7.64
CA ALA A 131 1.54 14.89 6.47
C ALA A 131 1.19 16.40 6.50
N PHE A 132 0.93 16.93 7.70
CA PHE A 132 0.70 18.36 7.91
C PHE A 132 1.99 19.17 7.72
N GLU A 133 3.08 18.80 8.38
CA GLU A 133 4.38 19.49 8.31
C GLU A 133 4.99 19.47 6.90
N SER A 134 4.77 18.38 6.14
CA SER A 134 5.17 18.29 4.72
C SER A 134 4.23 19.03 3.76
N GLU A 135 3.17 19.66 4.24
CA GLU A 135 2.15 20.31 3.42
C GLU A 135 1.60 19.41 2.30
N MET A 136 1.48 18.11 2.57
CA MET A 136 1.15 17.07 1.59
C MET A 136 -0.08 17.41 0.74
N SER A 137 -1.17 17.87 1.37
CA SER A 137 -2.42 18.21 0.65
C SER A 137 -2.22 19.39 -0.31
N ARG A 138 -1.41 20.39 0.07
CA ARG A 138 -1.10 21.54 -0.80
C ARG A 138 -0.26 21.09 -2.00
N HIS A 139 0.81 20.32 -1.75
CA HIS A 139 1.66 19.82 -2.82
C HIS A 139 0.91 18.94 -3.82
N VAL A 140 0.02 18.05 -3.34
CA VAL A 140 -0.84 17.24 -4.21
C VAL A 140 -1.74 18.14 -5.07
N GLY A 141 -2.40 19.14 -4.47
CA GLY A 141 -3.24 20.09 -5.20
C GLY A 141 -2.47 20.84 -6.29
N GLU A 142 -1.30 21.42 -5.95
CA GLU A 142 -0.45 22.15 -6.89
C GLU A 142 0.01 21.28 -8.07
N GLN A 143 0.39 20.02 -7.82
CA GLN A 143 0.82 19.11 -8.88
C GLN A 143 -0.32 18.67 -9.81
N LEU A 144 -1.55 18.65 -9.32
CA LEU A 144 -2.73 18.28 -10.10
C LEU A 144 -3.44 19.51 -10.73
N GLY A 145 -2.94 20.73 -10.50
CA GLY A 145 -3.54 21.95 -11.02
C GLY A 145 -4.90 22.29 -10.39
N ALA A 146 -5.12 21.88 -9.12
CA ALA A 146 -6.38 22.05 -8.39
C ALA A 146 -6.31 23.24 -7.40
#